data_5aaebdf8834ab064e66b978555e17b9d
#
_entry.id   5aaebdf8834ab064e66b978555e17b9d
#
_cell.length_a   1.000
_cell.length_b   1.000
_cell.length_c   1.000
_cell.angle_alpha   90.00
_cell.angle_beta   90.00
_cell.angle_gamma   90.00
#
_symmetry.space_group_name_H-M   'P 1'
#
loop_
_entity.id
_entity.type
_entity.pdbx_description
1 polymer ?
#
loop_
_entity_poly.entity_id
_entity_poly.type
_entity_poly.pdbx_seq_one_letter_code
_entity_poly.pdbx_strand_id
1 'polypeptide(L)'
;SNNVAIGYAALVANTTGDSNVAVGKGALTSNTTGTNNTANGYESLYSNTTAANNTANGYQSLYYNTTGASNTAMGKHALVANTTGANNVAVGSLSLRDNTTAGDNVSIGDSAMLVNTTGAYNVAVGSQALDANTTADNNTAVGRIALTNNTTGYSCTGIGSESLRSNTTGVRNTAVGYQAGDN
;
A
#
# COMPACT_ATOMS: atom_id res chain seq x y z
N SER A 1 -0.63 23.18 18.68
CA SER A 1 -0.85 21.99 17.86
C SER A 1 -2.32 21.84 17.50
N ASN A 2 -2.61 21.60 16.23
CA ASN A 2 -3.97 21.48 15.70
C ASN A 2 -4.33 20.00 15.48
N ASN A 3 -4.21 19.19 16.53
CA ASN A 3 -4.46 17.75 16.44
C ASN A 3 -5.91 17.40 16.87
N VAL A 4 -6.48 16.38 16.24
CA VAL A 4 -7.74 15.75 16.65
C VAL A 4 -7.43 14.32 17.11
N ALA A 5 -7.83 13.96 18.33
CA ALA A 5 -7.65 12.60 18.86
C ALA A 5 -8.96 12.11 19.50
N ILE A 6 -9.52 11.03 18.97
CA ILE A 6 -10.78 10.43 19.43
C ILE A 6 -10.59 8.92 19.59
N GLY A 7 -10.62 8.41 20.79
CA GLY A 7 -10.47 6.99 21.10
C GLY A 7 -9.43 6.71 22.16
N TYR A 8 -9.48 5.49 22.74
CA TYR A 8 -8.52 5.07 23.75
C TYR A 8 -7.10 5.03 23.16
N ALA A 9 -6.15 5.70 23.81
CA ALA A 9 -4.75 5.81 23.40
C ALA A 9 -4.51 6.41 21.99
N ALA A 10 -5.50 7.12 21.42
CA ALA A 10 -5.28 7.86 20.18
C ALA A 10 -4.27 8.99 20.43
N LEU A 11 -3.21 9.05 19.59
CA LEU A 11 -2.15 10.07 19.60
C LEU A 11 -1.44 10.26 20.96
N VAL A 12 -1.39 9.23 21.79
CA VAL A 12 -0.97 9.33 23.21
C VAL A 12 0.51 9.71 23.36
N ALA A 13 1.38 9.31 22.45
CA ALA A 13 2.82 9.60 22.52
C ALA A 13 3.23 10.92 21.84
N ASN A 14 2.28 11.70 21.32
CA ASN A 14 2.59 12.89 20.54
C ASN A 14 3.23 13.98 21.40
N THR A 15 4.40 14.45 20.99
CA THR A 15 5.14 15.52 21.69
C THR A 15 5.03 16.85 20.95
N THR A 16 5.48 16.91 19.69
CA THR A 16 5.53 18.14 18.90
C THR A 16 4.79 18.00 17.55
N GLY A 17 4.31 16.82 17.20
CA GLY A 17 3.56 16.60 15.97
C GLY A 17 2.33 17.50 15.88
N ASP A 18 2.05 18.02 14.69
CA ASP A 18 0.98 18.98 14.44
C ASP A 18 0.09 18.54 13.28
N SER A 19 -1.14 19.05 13.25
CA SER A 19 -2.10 18.81 12.16
C SER A 19 -2.41 17.33 11.89
N ASN A 20 -2.45 16.51 12.95
CA ASN A 20 -2.79 15.11 12.85
C ASN A 20 -4.27 14.87 13.24
N VAL A 21 -4.90 13.93 12.55
CA VAL A 21 -6.23 13.41 12.87
C VAL A 21 -6.12 11.94 13.24
N ALA A 22 -6.46 11.58 14.46
CA ALA A 22 -6.46 10.20 14.98
C ALA A 22 -7.84 9.84 15.52
N VAL A 23 -8.56 8.97 14.84
CA VAL A 23 -9.89 8.51 15.22
C VAL A 23 -9.91 6.99 15.31
N GLY A 24 -10.06 6.44 16.49
CA GLY A 24 -10.09 5.01 16.76
C GLY A 24 -9.17 4.62 17.91
N LYS A 25 -9.46 3.45 18.51
CA LYS A 25 -8.57 2.90 19.56
C LYS A 25 -7.19 2.66 18.98
N GLY A 26 -6.17 3.25 19.57
CA GLY A 26 -4.76 3.07 19.17
C GLY A 26 -4.37 3.76 17.85
N ALA A 27 -5.19 4.64 17.28
CA ALA A 27 -4.79 5.41 16.10
C ALA A 27 -3.62 6.35 16.42
N LEU A 28 -2.54 6.32 15.61
CA LEU A 28 -1.31 7.14 15.79
C LEU A 28 -0.71 7.04 17.20
N THR A 29 -0.82 5.91 17.86
CA THR A 29 -0.37 5.73 19.26
C THR A 29 1.07 6.14 19.48
N SER A 30 1.99 5.74 18.57
CA SER A 30 3.43 5.96 18.71
C SER A 30 3.94 7.26 18.10
N ASN A 31 3.06 8.08 17.51
CA ASN A 31 3.48 9.32 16.85
C ASN A 31 4.12 10.29 17.85
N THR A 32 5.34 10.72 17.58
CA THR A 32 6.05 11.70 18.44
C THR A 32 6.12 13.08 17.79
N THR A 33 6.64 13.16 16.56
CA THR A 33 6.88 14.41 15.84
C THR A 33 6.25 14.45 14.44
N GLY A 34 5.67 13.33 13.97
CA GLY A 34 5.03 13.26 12.66
C GLY A 34 3.87 14.27 12.52
N THR A 35 3.74 14.85 11.33
CA THR A 35 2.77 15.91 11.04
C THR A 35 1.86 15.54 9.86
N ASN A 36 0.68 16.18 9.81
CA ASN A 36 -0.24 16.06 8.68
C ASN A 36 -0.69 14.60 8.39
N ASN A 37 -0.76 13.76 9.41
CA ASN A 37 -1.24 12.39 9.25
C ASN A 37 -2.74 12.29 9.57
N THR A 38 -3.46 11.50 8.80
CA THR A 38 -4.85 11.13 9.07
C THR A 38 -4.94 9.63 9.31
N ALA A 39 -5.33 9.23 10.51
CA ALA A 39 -5.52 7.84 10.90
C ALA A 39 -6.97 7.65 11.39
N ASN A 40 -7.77 6.90 10.65
CA ASN A 40 -9.14 6.59 11.00
C ASN A 40 -9.36 5.07 11.00
N GLY A 41 -9.46 4.48 12.17
CA GLY A 41 -9.68 3.05 12.36
C GLY A 41 -8.92 2.51 13.56
N TYR A 42 -9.29 1.29 13.96
CA TYR A 42 -8.60 0.57 15.03
C TYR A 42 -7.13 0.36 14.64
N GLU A 43 -6.21 0.88 15.47
CA GLU A 43 -4.75 0.78 15.30
C GLU A 43 -4.22 1.22 13.92
N SER A 44 -4.89 2.16 13.24
CA SER A 44 -4.36 2.77 12.02
C SER A 44 -3.14 3.63 12.34
N LEU A 45 -2.07 3.53 11.52
CA LEU A 45 -0.76 4.21 11.73
C LEU A 45 -0.19 4.02 13.15
N TYR A 46 -0.42 2.86 13.75
CA TYR A 46 -0.09 2.60 15.16
C TYR A 46 1.39 2.87 15.47
N SER A 47 2.31 2.40 14.64
CA SER A 47 3.76 2.47 14.86
C SER A 47 4.42 3.75 14.29
N ASN A 48 3.64 4.66 13.71
CA ASN A 48 4.19 5.89 13.13
C ASN A 48 4.91 6.72 14.19
N THR A 49 6.15 7.07 13.96
CA THR A 49 6.92 7.88 14.92
C THR A 49 7.14 9.30 14.44
N THR A 50 7.76 9.47 13.28
CA THR A 50 8.18 10.77 12.75
C THR A 50 7.65 11.05 11.34
N ALA A 51 7.06 10.05 10.69
CA ALA A 51 6.59 10.18 9.32
C ALA A 51 5.42 11.18 9.19
N ALA A 52 5.38 11.85 8.04
CA ALA A 52 4.38 12.87 7.76
C ALA A 52 3.56 12.56 6.48
N ASN A 53 2.44 13.24 6.35
CA ASN A 53 1.60 13.24 5.16
C ASN A 53 1.00 11.86 4.82
N ASN A 54 0.78 11.00 5.81
CA ASN A 54 0.14 9.71 5.58
C ASN A 54 -1.37 9.77 5.81
N THR A 55 -2.12 9.07 4.98
CA THR A 55 -3.56 8.84 5.17
C THR A 55 -3.82 7.34 5.33
N ALA A 56 -4.34 6.94 6.49
CA ALA A 56 -4.69 5.57 6.80
C ALA A 56 -6.16 5.48 7.25
N ASN A 57 -6.98 4.80 6.49
CA ASN A 57 -8.39 4.60 6.78
C ASN A 57 -8.75 3.11 6.73
N GLY A 58 -8.98 2.50 7.88
CA GLY A 58 -9.33 1.10 8.02
C GLY A 58 -8.66 0.42 9.21
N TYR A 59 -9.14 -0.78 9.53
CA TYR A 59 -8.57 -1.64 10.57
C TYR A 59 -7.10 -1.94 10.25
N GLN A 60 -6.17 -1.51 11.11
CA GLN A 60 -4.72 -1.72 11.00
C GLN A 60 -4.11 -1.30 9.64
N SER A 61 -4.67 -0.31 8.96
CA SER A 61 -4.03 0.28 7.78
C SER A 61 -2.73 1.00 8.19
N LEU A 62 -1.62 0.79 7.45
CA LEU A 62 -0.28 1.33 7.75
C LEU A 62 0.20 1.03 9.18
N TYR A 63 -0.16 -0.11 9.73
CA TYR A 63 0.08 -0.42 11.15
C TYR A 63 1.57 -0.33 11.55
N TYR A 64 2.47 -0.95 10.77
CA TYR A 64 3.91 -0.99 11.08
C TYR A 64 4.71 0.18 10.50
N ASN A 65 4.06 1.16 9.87
CA ASN A 65 4.77 2.30 9.30
C ASN A 65 5.51 3.08 10.41
N THR A 66 6.81 3.30 10.24
CA THR A 66 7.61 4.06 11.21
C THR A 66 8.02 5.43 10.68
N THR A 67 8.66 5.46 9.50
CA THR A 67 9.22 6.66 8.88
C THR A 67 8.81 6.86 7.42
N GLY A 68 8.03 5.94 6.83
CA GLY A 68 7.53 6.07 5.47
C GLY A 68 6.52 7.22 5.36
N ALA A 69 6.78 8.19 4.49
CA ALA A 69 5.95 9.38 4.32
C ALA A 69 5.09 9.33 3.05
N SER A 70 4.06 10.16 3.01
CA SER A 70 3.22 10.37 1.82
C SER A 70 2.52 9.11 1.30
N ASN A 71 2.16 8.19 2.20
CA ASN A 71 1.41 7.00 1.83
C ASN A 71 -0.10 7.22 2.01
N THR A 72 -0.88 6.63 1.11
CA THR A 72 -2.35 6.54 1.23
C THR A 72 -2.76 5.08 1.34
N ALA A 73 -3.36 4.68 2.45
CA ALA A 73 -3.84 3.33 2.71
C ALA A 73 -5.32 3.35 3.10
N MET A 74 -6.18 2.80 2.27
CA MET A 74 -7.63 2.75 2.50
C MET A 74 -8.14 1.32 2.38
N GLY A 75 -8.45 0.72 3.51
CA GLY A 75 -8.95 -0.66 3.59
C GLY A 75 -8.35 -1.42 4.77
N LYS A 76 -8.99 -2.55 5.13
CA LYS A 76 -8.47 -3.45 6.16
C LYS A 76 -7.10 -3.97 5.75
N HIS A 77 -6.08 -3.77 6.61
CA HIS A 77 -4.69 -4.19 6.41
C HIS A 77 -4.03 -3.66 5.11
N ALA A 78 -4.54 -2.59 4.51
CA ALA A 78 -3.84 -1.93 3.40
C ALA A 78 -2.48 -1.39 3.90
N LEU A 79 -1.39 -1.72 3.18
CA LEU A 79 -0.01 -1.36 3.55
C LEU A 79 0.39 -1.73 4.99
N VAL A 80 -0.18 -2.78 5.56
CA VAL A 80 0.01 -3.09 6.99
C VAL A 80 1.49 -3.31 7.36
N ALA A 81 2.27 -3.98 6.50
CA ALA A 81 3.67 -4.31 6.77
C ALA A 81 4.67 -3.20 6.41
N ASN A 82 4.21 -2.08 5.82
CA ASN A 82 5.10 -1.00 5.42
C ASN A 82 5.85 -0.44 6.63
N THR A 83 7.16 -0.28 6.51
CA THR A 83 8.00 0.31 7.55
C THR A 83 8.56 1.66 7.15
N THR A 84 9.21 1.75 6.00
CA THR A 84 9.90 2.95 5.51
C THR A 84 9.53 3.34 4.08
N GLY A 85 8.76 2.50 3.36
CA GLY A 85 8.31 2.79 2.01
C GLY A 85 7.50 4.08 1.94
N ALA A 86 7.70 4.90 0.91
CA ALA A 86 7.07 6.20 0.76
C ALA A 86 6.30 6.32 -0.57
N ASN A 87 5.40 7.28 -0.66
CA ASN A 87 4.64 7.61 -1.87
C ASN A 87 3.77 6.46 -2.42
N ASN A 88 3.34 5.52 -1.58
CA ASN A 88 2.50 4.43 -2.01
C ASN A 88 1.01 4.78 -1.89
N VAL A 89 0.22 4.30 -2.84
CA VAL A 89 -1.26 4.34 -2.79
C VAL A 89 -1.77 2.91 -2.73
N ALA A 90 -2.46 2.55 -1.66
CA ALA A 90 -3.09 1.24 -1.47
C ALA A 90 -4.58 1.41 -1.12
N VAL A 91 -5.46 1.01 -2.01
CA VAL A 91 -6.92 1.10 -1.83
C VAL A 91 -7.55 -0.26 -2.04
N GLY A 92 -8.12 -0.81 -0.99
CA GLY A 92 -8.73 -2.14 -0.97
C GLY A 92 -8.28 -2.96 0.23
N SER A 93 -9.04 -4.00 0.59
CA SER A 93 -8.64 -4.94 1.64
C SER A 93 -7.37 -5.65 1.19
N LEU A 94 -6.36 -5.75 2.08
CA LEU A 94 -5.07 -6.41 1.84
C LEU A 94 -4.26 -5.84 0.65
N SER A 95 -4.64 -4.69 0.09
CA SER A 95 -3.89 -4.03 -0.98
C SER A 95 -2.48 -3.68 -0.48
N LEU A 96 -1.44 -4.10 -1.23
CA LEU A 96 -0.02 -3.87 -0.94
C LEU A 96 0.36 -4.31 0.50
N ARG A 97 -0.23 -5.42 0.98
CA ARG A 97 -0.16 -5.87 2.37
C ARG A 97 1.28 -6.04 2.88
N ASP A 98 2.12 -6.76 2.13
CA ASP A 98 3.45 -7.20 2.57
C ASP A 98 4.58 -6.23 2.17
N ASN A 99 4.23 -5.06 1.61
CA ASN A 99 5.22 -4.04 1.28
C ASN A 99 5.99 -3.59 2.52
N THR A 100 7.30 -3.61 2.46
CA THR A 100 8.14 -3.20 3.60
C THR A 100 8.84 -1.87 3.38
N THR A 101 9.60 -1.75 2.32
CA THR A 101 10.47 -0.59 2.05
C THR A 101 10.27 0.03 0.68
N ALA A 102 9.52 -0.64 -0.21
CA ALA A 102 9.28 -0.13 -1.56
C ALA A 102 8.44 1.14 -1.57
N GLY A 103 8.72 2.01 -2.52
CA GLY A 103 7.98 3.25 -2.74
C GLY A 103 7.39 3.36 -4.15
N ASP A 104 6.61 4.42 -4.33
CA ASP A 104 6.08 4.84 -5.62
C ASP A 104 5.19 3.78 -6.32
N ASN A 105 4.47 2.97 -5.52
CA ASN A 105 3.53 1.97 -6.01
C ASN A 105 2.07 2.48 -5.94
N VAL A 106 1.27 2.12 -6.93
CA VAL A 106 -0.18 2.31 -6.94
C VAL A 106 -0.87 0.96 -6.96
N SER A 107 -1.62 0.63 -5.92
CA SER A 107 -2.32 -0.64 -5.74
C SER A 107 -3.80 -0.38 -5.40
N ILE A 108 -4.71 -0.71 -6.31
CA ILE A 108 -6.15 -0.49 -6.14
C ILE A 108 -6.91 -1.78 -6.43
N GLY A 109 -7.51 -2.35 -5.42
CA GLY A 109 -8.29 -3.58 -5.50
C GLY A 109 -8.06 -4.49 -4.30
N ASP A 110 -8.98 -5.40 -4.05
CA ASP A 110 -8.77 -6.43 -3.03
C ASP A 110 -7.57 -7.30 -3.42
N SER A 111 -6.63 -7.46 -2.48
CA SER A 111 -5.41 -8.26 -2.65
C SER A 111 -4.56 -7.86 -3.87
N ALA A 112 -4.68 -6.63 -4.40
CA ALA A 112 -3.76 -6.16 -5.42
C ALA A 112 -2.34 -6.01 -4.84
N MET A 113 -1.31 -6.48 -5.54
CA MET A 113 0.11 -6.52 -5.08
C MET A 113 0.28 -7.08 -3.66
N LEU A 114 -0.46 -8.13 -3.32
CA LEU A 114 -0.56 -8.66 -1.95
C LEU A 114 0.82 -8.95 -1.32
N VAL A 115 1.70 -9.63 -2.05
CA VAL A 115 2.99 -10.12 -1.54
C VAL A 115 4.20 -9.28 -1.99
N ASN A 116 3.97 -8.10 -2.57
CA ASN A 116 5.07 -7.21 -2.93
C ASN A 116 5.85 -6.80 -1.67
N THR A 117 7.17 -6.96 -1.67
CA THR A 117 8.03 -6.60 -0.53
C THR A 117 8.88 -5.38 -0.82
N THR A 118 9.63 -5.39 -1.92
CA THR A 118 10.59 -4.35 -2.29
C THR A 118 10.47 -3.85 -3.73
N GLY A 119 9.53 -4.41 -4.53
CA GLY A 119 9.28 -3.93 -5.89
C GLY A 119 8.68 -2.53 -5.90
N ALA A 120 9.27 -1.61 -6.66
CA ALA A 120 8.89 -0.21 -6.75
C ALA A 120 8.34 0.18 -8.13
N TYR A 121 7.69 1.35 -8.21
CA TYR A 121 7.18 1.90 -9.48
C TYR A 121 6.17 1.00 -10.20
N ASN A 122 5.38 0.22 -9.45
CA ASN A 122 4.38 -0.67 -10.01
C ASN A 122 2.99 -0.04 -9.93
N VAL A 123 2.16 -0.30 -10.93
CA VAL A 123 0.75 0.07 -10.96
C VAL A 123 -0.09 -1.21 -11.07
N ALA A 124 -0.93 -1.47 -10.07
CA ALA A 124 -1.88 -2.58 -10.06
C ALA A 124 -3.29 -2.05 -9.79
N VAL A 125 -4.19 -2.19 -10.74
CA VAL A 125 -5.59 -1.77 -10.62
C VAL A 125 -6.51 -2.93 -10.98
N GLY A 126 -7.15 -3.50 -9.99
CA GLY A 126 -8.03 -4.67 -10.11
C GLY A 126 -7.80 -5.67 -8.99
N SER A 127 -8.83 -6.45 -8.63
CA SER A 127 -8.67 -7.51 -7.63
C SER A 127 -7.60 -8.50 -8.09
N GLN A 128 -6.63 -8.81 -7.20
CA GLN A 128 -5.50 -9.71 -7.44
C GLN A 128 -4.62 -9.32 -8.65
N ALA A 129 -4.64 -8.06 -9.10
CA ALA A 129 -3.68 -7.59 -10.09
C ALA A 129 -2.27 -7.58 -9.48
N LEU A 130 -1.29 -8.15 -10.18
CA LEU A 130 0.12 -8.24 -9.78
C LEU A 130 0.31 -8.90 -8.39
N ASP A 131 -0.55 -9.84 -8.03
CA ASP A 131 -0.65 -10.42 -6.68
C ASP A 131 0.65 -11.12 -6.23
N ALA A 132 1.28 -11.90 -7.12
CA ALA A 132 2.50 -12.66 -6.82
C ALA A 132 3.80 -11.86 -6.94
N ASN A 133 3.75 -10.56 -7.30
CA ASN A 133 4.97 -9.75 -7.41
C ASN A 133 5.66 -9.62 -6.07
N THR A 134 6.95 -9.89 -6.01
CA THR A 134 7.73 -9.77 -4.76
C THR A 134 8.71 -8.61 -4.81
N THR A 135 9.53 -8.54 -5.86
CA THR A 135 10.66 -7.61 -5.95
C THR A 135 10.76 -6.89 -7.29
N ALA A 136 9.90 -7.23 -8.25
CA ALA A 136 10.00 -6.67 -9.60
C ALA A 136 9.43 -5.25 -9.68
N ASP A 137 10.08 -4.43 -10.51
CA ASP A 137 9.80 -3.02 -10.68
C ASP A 137 9.13 -2.70 -12.03
N ASN A 138 8.52 -1.51 -12.12
CA ASN A 138 8.06 -0.90 -13.35
C ASN A 138 6.99 -1.71 -14.10
N ASN A 139 6.15 -2.45 -13.40
CA ASN A 139 5.05 -3.20 -14.01
C ASN A 139 3.75 -2.40 -13.97
N THR A 140 2.95 -2.53 -15.01
CA THR A 140 1.58 -1.97 -15.08
C THR A 140 0.58 -3.10 -15.30
N ALA A 141 -0.28 -3.35 -14.33
CA ALA A 141 -1.33 -4.36 -14.37
C ALA A 141 -2.69 -3.69 -14.15
N VAL A 142 -3.53 -3.62 -15.16
CA VAL A 142 -4.87 -3.03 -15.06
C VAL A 142 -5.92 -4.04 -15.51
N GLY A 143 -6.70 -4.52 -14.59
CA GLY A 143 -7.72 -5.57 -14.79
C GLY A 143 -7.68 -6.62 -13.69
N ARG A 144 -8.80 -7.30 -13.46
CA ARG A 144 -8.85 -8.42 -12.50
C ARG A 144 -7.84 -9.49 -12.89
N ILE A 145 -6.99 -9.91 -11.94
CA ILE A 145 -5.91 -10.90 -12.12
C ILE A 145 -4.96 -10.65 -13.31
N ALA A 146 -4.82 -9.39 -13.75
CA ALA A 146 -3.78 -9.02 -14.70
C ALA A 146 -2.39 -9.21 -14.06
N LEU A 147 -1.45 -9.84 -14.78
CA LEU A 147 -0.09 -10.16 -14.29
C LEU A 147 -0.06 -10.88 -12.92
N THR A 148 -1.11 -11.61 -12.55
CA THR A 148 -1.27 -12.15 -11.19
C THR A 148 -0.15 -13.11 -10.79
N ASN A 149 0.42 -13.88 -11.72
CA ASN A 149 1.50 -14.84 -11.45
C ASN A 149 2.92 -14.27 -11.65
N ASN A 150 3.04 -12.96 -11.98
CA ASN A 150 4.35 -12.34 -12.17
C ASN A 150 5.10 -12.26 -10.85
N THR A 151 6.25 -12.91 -10.76
CA THR A 151 7.07 -12.90 -9.54
C THR A 151 8.24 -11.94 -9.61
N THR A 152 9.03 -12.01 -10.69
CA THR A 152 10.26 -11.24 -10.90
C THR A 152 10.37 -10.58 -12.28
N GLY A 153 9.36 -10.76 -13.15
CA GLY A 153 9.32 -10.09 -14.45
C GLY A 153 9.11 -8.58 -14.27
N TYR A 154 9.96 -7.77 -14.88
CA TYR A 154 9.92 -6.31 -14.77
C TYR A 154 9.58 -5.62 -16.09
N SER A 155 9.12 -4.37 -16.01
CA SER A 155 8.73 -3.53 -17.15
C SER A 155 7.67 -4.19 -18.04
N CYS A 156 6.75 -4.95 -17.45
CA CYS A 156 5.64 -5.56 -18.15
C CYS A 156 4.38 -4.67 -18.08
N THR A 157 3.58 -4.68 -19.15
CA THR A 157 2.29 -3.98 -19.23
C THR A 157 1.20 -4.95 -19.60
N GLY A 158 0.31 -5.23 -18.67
CA GLY A 158 -0.89 -6.06 -18.85
C GLY A 158 -2.15 -5.23 -18.62
N ILE A 159 -2.92 -4.93 -19.67
CA ILE A 159 -4.17 -4.17 -19.58
C ILE A 159 -5.33 -5.02 -20.09
N GLY A 160 -6.24 -5.32 -19.21
CA GLY A 160 -7.38 -6.21 -19.45
C GLY A 160 -7.48 -7.30 -18.39
N SER A 161 -8.69 -7.81 -18.12
CA SER A 161 -8.84 -8.94 -17.20
C SER A 161 -8.03 -10.13 -17.71
N GLU A 162 -7.25 -10.77 -16.82
CA GLU A 162 -6.40 -11.93 -17.12
C GLU A 162 -5.28 -11.69 -18.15
N SER A 163 -4.95 -10.42 -18.48
CA SER A 163 -3.83 -10.13 -19.40
C SER A 163 -2.50 -10.52 -18.74
N LEU A 164 -1.62 -11.20 -19.52
CA LEU A 164 -0.33 -11.73 -19.04
C LEU A 164 -0.44 -12.54 -17.74
N ARG A 165 -1.57 -13.20 -17.49
CA ARG A 165 -1.81 -13.93 -16.24
C ARG A 165 -0.73 -14.98 -15.97
N SER A 166 -0.29 -15.70 -17.00
CA SER A 166 0.69 -16.79 -16.90
C SER A 166 2.16 -16.30 -16.95
N ASN A 167 2.40 -14.99 -17.11
CA ASN A 167 3.76 -14.45 -17.04
C ASN A 167 4.31 -14.59 -15.62
N THR A 168 5.45 -15.23 -15.46
CA THR A 168 6.12 -15.41 -14.15
C THR A 168 7.40 -14.58 -14.02
N THR A 169 8.28 -14.68 -15.00
CA THR A 169 9.61 -14.04 -15.01
C THR A 169 9.90 -13.30 -16.31
N GLY A 170 9.00 -13.36 -17.30
CA GLY A 170 9.16 -12.67 -18.58
C GLY A 170 9.23 -11.16 -18.38
N VAL A 171 10.10 -10.48 -19.12
CA VAL A 171 10.36 -9.05 -18.99
C VAL A 171 9.95 -8.27 -20.24
N ARG A 172 9.56 -7.01 -20.08
CA ARG A 172 9.22 -6.08 -21.16
C ARG A 172 8.10 -6.59 -22.09
N ASN A 173 7.19 -7.41 -21.55
CA ASN A 173 6.04 -7.89 -22.28
C ASN A 173 4.93 -6.84 -22.23
N THR A 174 4.26 -6.63 -23.36
CA THR A 174 3.07 -5.77 -23.42
C THR A 174 1.91 -6.54 -24.02
N ALA A 175 0.80 -6.58 -23.30
CA ALA A 175 -0.45 -7.18 -23.75
C ALA A 175 -1.65 -6.32 -23.37
N VAL A 176 -2.55 -6.08 -24.33
CA VAL A 176 -3.76 -5.30 -24.12
C VAL A 176 -4.97 -6.08 -24.63
N GLY A 177 -5.91 -6.32 -23.75
CA GLY A 177 -7.14 -7.06 -24.04
C GLY A 177 -7.40 -8.18 -23.04
N TYR A 178 -8.62 -8.72 -23.03
CA TYR A 178 -8.99 -9.86 -22.21
C TYR A 178 -8.15 -11.09 -22.58
N GLN A 179 -7.49 -11.71 -21.60
CA GLN A 179 -6.58 -12.85 -21.76
C GLN A 179 -5.45 -12.65 -22.80
N ALA A 180 -5.12 -11.42 -23.15
CA ALA A 180 -4.03 -11.16 -24.08
C ALA A 180 -2.68 -11.61 -23.48
N GLY A 181 -1.90 -12.37 -24.24
CA GLY A 181 -0.59 -12.88 -23.82
C GLY A 181 -0.64 -13.94 -22.71
N ASP A 182 -1.78 -14.57 -22.47
CA ASP A 182 -1.96 -15.61 -21.44
C ASP A 182 -1.75 -17.03 -22.02
N ASN A 183 -0.54 -17.31 -22.53
CA ASN A 183 -0.18 -18.63 -23.11
C ASN A 183 0.94 -19.27 -22.29
#